data_8bc6fe43482491dde582636285b56863
#
_entry.id   8bc6fe43482491dde582636285b56863
#
_cell.length_a   1.000
_cell.length_b   1.000
_cell.length_c   1.000
_cell.angle_alpha   90.00
_cell.angle_beta   90.00
_cell.angle_gamma   90.00
#
_symmetry.space_group_name_H-M   'P 1'
#
loop_
_entity.id
_entity.type
_entity.pdbx_description
1 polymer ?
#
loop_
_entity_poly.entity_id
_entity_poly.type
_entity_poly.pdbx_seq_one_letter_code
_entity_poly.pdbx_strand_id
1 'polypeptide(L)'
;MSEIALDHQQVMDILPHRPPMLLIDEVVTLEPMQRIEAKLNIRPEWDIFKGHFPGNPIFPGVLSVECMAQASDILIMTGEKYAGLTPLFASINNARFLKGILPGDVVTVRAEVAEINEAKAKVVCRTELRKENGDLAATAEVTIAMR
;
A
#
# COMPACT_ATOMS: atom_id res chain seq x y z
N MET A 1 10.48 18.41 10.76
CA MET A 1 10.53 17.13 10.06
C MET A 1 10.25 17.32 8.59
N SER A 2 11.08 16.75 7.74
CA SER A 2 10.94 16.91 6.31
C SER A 2 10.03 15.82 5.74
N GLU A 3 9.12 16.22 4.88
CA GLU A 3 8.33 15.31 4.07
C GLU A 3 9.15 14.89 2.87
N ILE A 4 8.97 13.64 2.44
CA ILE A 4 9.71 13.04 1.33
C ILE A 4 8.72 12.66 0.25
N ALA A 5 9.05 12.98 -1.00
CA ALA A 5 8.33 12.46 -2.17
C ALA A 5 9.26 11.47 -2.88
N LEU A 6 8.70 10.40 -3.42
CA LEU A 6 9.46 9.36 -4.11
C LEU A 6 8.86 9.08 -5.47
N ASP A 7 9.70 9.00 -6.49
CA ASP A 7 9.28 8.54 -7.82
C ASP A 7 9.24 7.02 -7.88
N HIS A 8 8.81 6.47 -9.01
CA HIS A 8 8.64 5.04 -9.18
C HIS A 8 9.97 4.26 -8.99
N GLN A 9 11.07 4.79 -9.51
CA GLN A 9 12.37 4.13 -9.34
C GLN A 9 12.78 4.08 -7.87
N GLN A 10 12.55 5.16 -7.14
CA GLN A 10 12.86 5.23 -5.71
C GLN A 10 11.98 4.26 -4.91
N VAL A 11 10.70 4.10 -5.30
CA VAL A 11 9.82 3.08 -4.71
C VAL A 11 10.41 1.68 -4.93
N MET A 12 10.87 1.39 -6.15
CA MET A 12 11.50 0.11 -6.47
C MET A 12 12.81 -0.11 -5.71
N ASP A 13 13.54 0.96 -5.43
CA ASP A 13 14.79 0.86 -4.66
C ASP A 13 14.53 0.46 -3.20
N ILE A 14 13.35 0.81 -2.67
CA ILE A 14 12.97 0.49 -1.29
C ILE A 14 12.27 -0.87 -1.20
N LEU A 15 11.25 -1.09 -2.03
CA LEU A 15 10.46 -2.32 -2.01
C LEU A 15 11.16 -3.46 -2.77
N PRO A 16 11.12 -4.70 -2.24
CA PRO A 16 11.61 -5.85 -2.99
C PRO A 16 10.66 -6.29 -4.10
N HIS A 17 9.42 -5.84 -4.06
CA HIS A 17 8.38 -6.19 -5.04
C HIS A 17 8.76 -5.72 -6.45
N ARG A 18 8.32 -6.48 -7.46
CA ARG A 18 8.48 -6.11 -8.88
C ARG A 18 7.18 -6.38 -9.63
N PRO A 19 6.92 -5.71 -10.75
CA PRO A 19 5.74 -6.03 -11.55
C PRO A 19 5.69 -7.52 -11.91
N PRO A 20 4.51 -8.16 -11.88
CA PRO A 20 3.18 -7.53 -11.75
C PRO A 20 2.71 -7.34 -10.30
N MET A 21 3.50 -7.74 -9.30
CA MET A 21 3.10 -7.65 -7.89
C MET A 21 3.22 -6.23 -7.32
N LEU A 22 4.16 -5.44 -7.80
CA LEU A 22 4.35 -4.07 -7.35
C LEU A 22 3.18 -3.19 -7.81
N LEU A 23 2.47 -2.59 -6.86
CA LEU A 23 1.28 -1.79 -7.15
C LEU A 23 1.50 -0.28 -6.96
N ILE A 24 2.38 0.13 -6.06
CA ILE A 24 2.61 1.55 -5.77
C ILE A 24 3.39 2.21 -6.89
N ASP A 25 2.85 3.29 -7.47
CA ASP A 25 3.50 4.03 -8.54
C ASP A 25 4.42 5.13 -8.02
N GLU A 26 3.96 5.88 -7.01
CA GLU A 26 4.76 6.97 -6.46
C GLU A 26 4.33 7.29 -5.02
N VAL A 27 5.19 7.97 -4.30
CA VAL A 27 4.88 8.49 -2.96
C VAL A 27 4.75 10.00 -3.04
N VAL A 28 3.63 10.53 -2.57
CA VAL A 28 3.35 11.98 -2.57
C VAL A 28 4.00 12.64 -1.37
N THR A 29 3.76 12.10 -0.18
CA THR A 29 4.38 12.57 1.06
C THR A 29 4.73 11.39 1.95
N LEU A 30 5.83 11.53 2.68
CA LEU A 30 6.31 10.48 3.57
C LEU A 30 7.04 11.09 4.75
N GLU A 31 6.60 10.75 5.94
CA GLU A 31 7.35 10.95 7.18
C GLU A 31 7.68 9.56 7.71
N PRO A 32 8.95 9.11 7.58
CA PRO A 32 9.33 7.73 7.96
C PRO A 32 8.84 7.36 9.36
N MET A 33 8.26 6.17 9.49
CA MET A 33 7.69 5.63 10.73
C MET A 33 6.52 6.43 11.31
N GLN A 34 6.00 7.43 10.58
CA GLN A 34 4.85 8.22 11.00
C GLN A 34 3.67 8.01 10.05
N ARG A 35 3.75 8.54 8.83
CA ARG A 35 2.68 8.45 7.87
C ARG A 35 3.18 8.54 6.43
N ILE A 36 2.38 8.02 5.52
CA ILE A 36 2.66 8.02 4.08
C ILE A 36 1.37 8.28 3.30
N GLU A 37 1.49 9.01 2.21
CA GLU A 37 0.48 9.10 1.18
C GLU A 37 1.12 8.73 -0.15
N ALA A 38 0.57 7.72 -0.81
CA ALA A 38 1.09 7.18 -2.06
C ALA A 38 -0.02 7.10 -3.11
N LYS A 39 0.36 6.97 -4.37
CA LYS A 39 -0.58 6.84 -5.48
C LYS A 39 -0.32 5.59 -6.27
N LEU A 40 -1.41 5.04 -6.82
CA LEU A 40 -1.35 4.00 -7.81
C LEU A 40 -2.38 4.24 -8.90
N ASN A 41 -2.01 3.91 -10.13
CA ASN A 41 -2.88 3.98 -11.30
C ASN A 41 -3.37 2.57 -11.59
N ILE A 42 -4.70 2.40 -11.61
CA ILE A 42 -5.32 1.11 -11.90
C ILE A 42 -5.39 0.97 -13.42
N ARG A 43 -4.46 0.21 -14.00
CA ARG A 43 -4.28 0.15 -15.45
C ARG A 43 -5.22 -0.84 -16.09
N PRO A 44 -6.03 -0.41 -17.09
CA PRO A 44 -7.00 -1.30 -17.73
C PRO A 44 -6.38 -2.51 -18.42
N GLU A 45 -5.11 -2.43 -18.84
CA GLU A 45 -4.41 -3.51 -19.55
C GLU A 45 -3.89 -4.62 -18.63
N TRP A 46 -4.03 -4.51 -17.31
CA TRP A 46 -3.60 -5.58 -16.41
C TRP A 46 -4.39 -6.86 -16.66
N ASP A 47 -3.67 -7.98 -16.74
CA ASP A 47 -4.28 -9.30 -17.02
C ASP A 47 -5.32 -9.72 -15.98
N ILE A 48 -5.21 -9.24 -14.75
CA ILE A 48 -6.14 -9.57 -13.67
C ILE A 48 -7.59 -9.24 -14.05
N PHE A 49 -7.79 -8.19 -14.85
CA PHE A 49 -9.14 -7.77 -15.24
C PHE A 49 -9.81 -8.68 -16.27
N LYS A 50 -9.03 -9.55 -16.93
CA LYS A 50 -9.60 -10.55 -17.85
C LYS A 50 -10.39 -11.62 -17.09
N GLY A 51 -9.97 -11.91 -15.86
CA GLY A 51 -10.58 -12.93 -15.02
C GLY A 51 -11.43 -12.37 -13.87
N HIS A 52 -11.33 -11.09 -13.58
CA HIS A 52 -11.99 -10.51 -12.41
C HIS A 52 -12.73 -9.23 -12.78
N PHE A 53 -13.86 -9.28 -13.43
CA PHE A 53 -14.52 -10.47 -13.96
C PHE A 53 -14.73 -10.30 -15.45
N PRO A 54 -14.86 -11.38 -16.25
CA PRO A 54 -15.07 -11.28 -17.70
C PRO A 54 -16.21 -10.33 -18.06
N GLY A 55 -15.91 -9.27 -18.84
CA GLY A 55 -16.89 -8.27 -19.22
C GLY A 55 -17.33 -7.30 -18.13
N ASN A 56 -16.84 -7.47 -16.90
CA ASN A 56 -17.19 -6.63 -15.76
C ASN A 56 -15.96 -6.48 -14.83
N PRO A 57 -14.94 -5.73 -15.28
CA PRO A 57 -13.70 -5.64 -14.52
C PRO A 57 -13.84 -4.81 -13.25
N ILE A 58 -13.30 -5.35 -12.16
CA ILE A 58 -13.20 -4.65 -10.89
C ILE A 58 -11.87 -5.02 -10.24
N PHE A 59 -11.21 -4.05 -9.60
CA PHE A 59 -9.95 -4.29 -8.91
C PHE A 59 -10.20 -5.21 -7.70
N PRO A 60 -9.49 -6.35 -7.61
CA PRO A 60 -9.73 -7.30 -6.52
C PRO A 60 -9.47 -6.70 -5.15
N GLY A 61 -10.38 -6.96 -4.19
CA GLY A 61 -10.22 -6.47 -2.83
C GLY A 61 -8.94 -6.95 -2.17
N VAL A 62 -8.50 -8.17 -2.48
CA VAL A 62 -7.24 -8.70 -1.94
C VAL A 62 -6.03 -7.87 -2.40
N LEU A 63 -6.08 -7.32 -3.62
CA LEU A 63 -5.02 -6.43 -4.11
C LEU A 63 -5.14 -5.03 -3.50
N SER A 64 -6.35 -4.60 -3.13
CA SER A 64 -6.52 -3.36 -2.36
C SER A 64 -5.79 -3.46 -1.02
N VAL A 65 -5.92 -4.58 -0.33
CA VAL A 65 -5.20 -4.80 0.93
C VAL A 65 -3.70 -4.90 0.68
N GLU A 66 -3.29 -5.54 -0.41
CA GLU A 66 -1.87 -5.65 -0.77
C GLU A 66 -1.25 -4.27 -1.00
N CYS A 67 -1.91 -3.36 -1.71
CA CYS A 67 -1.34 -2.03 -1.93
C CYS A 67 -1.28 -1.20 -0.65
N MET A 68 -2.24 -1.39 0.28
CA MET A 68 -2.15 -0.78 1.61
C MET A 68 -0.95 -1.33 2.39
N ALA A 69 -0.66 -2.62 2.26
CA ALA A 69 0.53 -3.23 2.86
C ALA A 69 1.82 -2.72 2.23
N GLN A 70 1.87 -2.55 0.92
CA GLN A 70 3.06 -2.03 0.23
C GLN A 70 3.37 -0.59 0.65
N ALA A 71 2.36 0.26 0.78
CA ALA A 71 2.55 1.61 1.29
C ALA A 71 3.09 1.57 2.72
N SER A 72 2.57 0.66 3.55
CA SER A 72 3.05 0.47 4.91
C SER A 72 4.50 -0.03 4.93
N ASP A 73 4.87 -0.92 4.00
CA ASP A 73 6.25 -1.39 3.87
C ASP A 73 7.21 -0.22 3.60
N ILE A 74 6.85 0.69 2.69
CA ILE A 74 7.66 1.87 2.40
C ILE A 74 7.81 2.73 3.66
N LEU A 75 6.70 2.96 4.36
CA LEU A 75 6.68 3.74 5.60
C LEU A 75 7.63 3.20 6.65
N ILE A 76 7.68 1.88 6.79
CA ILE A 76 8.51 1.19 7.79
C ILE A 76 9.98 1.14 7.33
N MET A 77 10.21 0.77 6.08
CA MET A 77 11.56 0.53 5.54
C MET A 77 12.37 1.81 5.34
N THR A 78 11.72 2.96 5.28
CA THR A 78 12.41 4.26 5.22
C THR A 78 12.83 4.75 6.59
N GLY A 79 12.37 4.10 7.67
CA GLY A 79 12.88 4.33 9.01
C GLY A 79 14.23 3.63 9.19
N GLU A 80 15.12 4.23 9.96
CA GLU A 80 16.48 3.68 10.16
C GLU A 80 16.48 2.28 10.75
N LYS A 81 15.56 2.00 11.67
CA LYS A 81 15.53 0.76 12.42
C LYS A 81 15.33 -0.48 11.55
N TYR A 82 14.51 -0.35 10.51
CA TYR A 82 14.11 -1.50 9.69
C TYR A 82 14.63 -1.44 8.26
N ALA A 83 15.49 -0.48 7.95
CA ALA A 83 16.06 -0.34 6.61
C ALA A 83 16.83 -1.61 6.21
N GLY A 84 16.64 -2.04 4.98
CA GLY A 84 17.35 -3.20 4.43
C GLY A 84 16.77 -4.56 4.82
N LEU A 85 15.74 -4.60 5.67
CA LEU A 85 15.07 -5.84 6.02
C LEU A 85 13.95 -6.15 5.03
N THR A 86 13.48 -7.39 5.07
CA THR A 86 12.38 -7.85 4.20
C THR A 86 11.05 -7.72 4.94
N PRO A 87 10.06 -7.03 4.35
CA PRO A 87 8.72 -6.92 4.95
C PRO A 87 7.90 -8.17 4.64
N LEU A 88 7.33 -8.77 5.67
CA LEU A 88 6.44 -9.91 5.52
C LEU A 88 5.07 -9.56 6.08
N PHE A 89 4.03 -9.86 5.32
CA PHE A 89 2.65 -9.60 5.73
C PHE A 89 2.26 -10.58 6.83
N ALA A 90 2.10 -10.09 8.06
CA ALA A 90 1.85 -10.94 9.22
C ALA A 90 0.37 -11.12 9.53
N SER A 91 -0.44 -10.05 9.46
CA SER A 91 -1.87 -10.14 9.71
C SER A 91 -2.63 -8.96 9.13
N ILE A 92 -3.93 -9.18 8.95
CA ILE A 92 -4.89 -8.18 8.45
C ILE A 92 -6.06 -8.17 9.43
N ASN A 93 -6.43 -6.99 9.91
CA ASN A 93 -7.58 -6.82 10.78
C ASN A 93 -8.53 -5.76 10.22
N ASN A 94 -9.82 -5.99 10.40
CA ASN A 94 -10.88 -5.02 10.06
C ASN A 94 -10.80 -4.51 8.62
N ALA A 95 -10.52 -5.40 7.68
CA ALA A 95 -10.52 -5.03 6.27
C ALA A 95 -11.96 -4.81 5.79
N ARG A 96 -12.22 -3.63 5.20
CA ARG A 96 -13.54 -3.25 4.71
C ARG A 96 -13.42 -2.68 3.30
N PHE A 97 -14.36 -3.06 2.44
CA PHE A 97 -14.40 -2.65 1.04
C PHE A 97 -15.71 -1.89 0.81
N LEU A 98 -15.62 -0.57 0.66
CA LEU A 98 -16.77 0.33 0.69
C LEU A 98 -17.20 0.80 -0.70
N LYS A 99 -16.25 0.93 -1.63
CA LYS A 99 -16.49 1.38 -3.01
C LYS A 99 -15.66 0.55 -3.97
N GLY A 100 -16.25 0.19 -5.10
CA GLY A 100 -15.53 -0.51 -6.16
C GLY A 100 -14.44 0.37 -6.80
N ILE A 101 -13.29 -0.22 -7.03
CA ILE A 101 -12.19 0.42 -7.75
C ILE A 101 -12.15 -0.20 -9.14
N LEU A 102 -12.19 0.65 -10.17
CA LEU A 102 -12.34 0.23 -11.55
C LEU A 102 -11.07 0.50 -12.37
N PRO A 103 -10.87 -0.22 -13.49
CA PRO A 103 -9.77 0.10 -14.40
C PRO A 103 -9.84 1.58 -14.82
N GLY A 104 -8.70 2.26 -14.80
CA GLY A 104 -8.59 3.68 -15.10
C GLY A 104 -8.67 4.59 -13.88
N ASP A 105 -9.06 4.07 -12.72
CA ASP A 105 -9.07 4.87 -11.49
C ASP A 105 -7.65 5.21 -11.05
N VAL A 106 -7.51 6.39 -10.45
CA VAL A 106 -6.31 6.79 -9.71
C VAL A 106 -6.66 6.73 -8.24
N VAL A 107 -5.88 5.98 -7.48
CA VAL A 107 -6.18 5.71 -6.08
C VAL A 107 -5.06 6.26 -5.20
N THR A 108 -5.45 6.90 -4.10
CA THR A 108 -4.52 7.36 -3.07
C THR A 108 -4.55 6.38 -1.91
N VAL A 109 -3.36 5.96 -1.48
CA VAL A 109 -3.17 5.09 -0.32
C VAL A 109 -2.63 5.94 0.82
N ARG A 110 -3.24 5.85 1.98
CA ARG A 110 -2.71 6.47 3.19
C ARG A 110 -2.47 5.41 4.24
N ALA A 111 -1.35 5.52 4.93
CA ALA A 111 -1.03 4.65 6.05
C ALA A 111 -0.35 5.45 7.16
N GLU A 112 -0.63 5.07 8.40
CA GLU A 112 0.04 5.63 9.57
C GLU A 112 0.40 4.52 10.52
N VAL A 113 1.54 4.65 11.19
CA VAL A 113 1.96 3.68 12.21
C VAL A 113 1.05 3.85 13.43
N ALA A 114 0.41 2.76 13.82
CA ALA A 114 -0.48 2.72 14.98
C ALA A 114 0.22 2.12 16.20
N GLU A 115 1.07 1.10 15.99
CA GLU A 115 1.66 0.33 17.07
C GLU A 115 2.95 -0.32 16.61
N ILE A 116 3.95 -0.37 17.48
CA ILE A 116 5.23 -1.00 17.20
C ILE A 116 5.53 -2.02 18.32
N ASN A 117 5.79 -3.28 17.92
CA ASN A 117 6.29 -4.29 18.82
C ASN A 117 7.75 -4.55 18.47
N GLU A 118 8.66 -3.89 19.16
CA GLU A 118 10.09 -3.98 18.86
C GLU A 118 10.66 -5.37 19.11
N ALA A 119 10.18 -6.06 20.14
CA ALA A 119 10.68 -7.39 20.49
C ALA A 119 10.44 -8.40 19.37
N LYS A 120 9.31 -8.27 18.67
CA LYS A 120 8.93 -9.16 17.56
C LYS A 120 9.20 -8.56 16.17
N ALA A 121 9.72 -7.34 16.12
CA ALA A 121 9.93 -6.59 14.89
C ALA A 121 8.64 -6.52 14.03
N LYS A 122 7.52 -6.20 14.66
CA LYS A 122 6.21 -6.07 14.02
C LYS A 122 5.69 -4.65 14.16
N VAL A 123 5.13 -4.13 13.08
CA VAL A 123 4.55 -2.79 13.02
C VAL A 123 3.11 -2.90 12.53
N VAL A 124 2.19 -2.30 13.27
CA VAL A 124 0.78 -2.22 12.89
C VAL A 124 0.52 -0.86 12.28
N CYS A 125 -0.05 -0.85 11.07
CA CYS A 125 -0.42 0.38 10.38
C CYS A 125 -1.93 0.43 10.16
N ARG A 126 -2.53 1.60 10.41
CA ARG A 126 -3.88 1.90 9.96
C ARG A 126 -3.81 2.45 8.55
N THR A 127 -4.63 1.91 7.67
CA THR A 127 -4.54 2.20 6.24
C THR A 127 -5.89 2.50 5.63
N GLU A 128 -5.88 3.27 4.55
CA GLU A 128 -7.08 3.53 3.76
C GLU A 128 -6.73 3.73 2.28
N LEU A 129 -7.71 3.45 1.43
CA LEU A 129 -7.69 3.78 0.00
C LEU A 129 -8.79 4.79 -0.29
N ARG A 130 -8.44 5.83 -1.04
CA ARG A 130 -9.40 6.81 -1.52
C ARG A 130 -9.36 6.91 -3.04
N LYS A 131 -10.55 7.05 -3.62
CA LYS A 131 -10.68 7.32 -5.05
C LYS A 131 -10.37 8.79 -5.34
N GLU A 132 -10.15 9.12 -6.59
CA GLU A 132 -9.78 10.48 -7.01
C GLU A 132 -10.81 11.53 -6.59
N ASN A 133 -12.10 11.16 -6.56
CA ASN A 133 -13.17 12.05 -6.12
C ASN A 133 -13.23 12.23 -4.59
N GLY A 134 -12.35 11.59 -3.84
CA GLY A 134 -12.30 11.65 -2.38
C GLY A 134 -13.06 10.56 -1.66
N ASP A 135 -13.82 9.71 -2.36
CA ASP A 135 -14.56 8.62 -1.73
C ASP A 135 -13.63 7.62 -1.05
N LEU A 136 -13.95 7.24 0.16
CA LEU A 136 -13.24 6.19 0.87
C LEU A 136 -13.61 4.84 0.24
N ALA A 137 -12.62 4.16 -0.35
CA ALA A 137 -12.85 2.90 -1.06
C ALA A 137 -12.63 1.68 -0.18
N ALA A 138 -11.61 1.71 0.67
CA ALA A 138 -11.29 0.59 1.54
C ALA A 138 -10.50 1.05 2.76
N THR A 139 -10.59 0.27 3.84
CA THR A 139 -9.77 0.46 5.05
C THR A 139 -9.29 -0.88 5.55
N ALA A 140 -8.15 -0.90 6.23
CA ALA A 140 -7.65 -2.08 6.92
C ALA A 140 -6.58 -1.70 7.93
N GLU A 141 -6.41 -2.55 8.94
CA GLU A 141 -5.21 -2.57 9.76
C GLU A 141 -4.32 -3.68 9.24
N VAL A 142 -3.08 -3.36 8.93
CA VAL A 142 -2.11 -4.36 8.46
C VAL A 142 -0.95 -4.44 9.44
N THR A 143 -0.48 -5.66 9.69
CA THR A 143 0.70 -5.89 10.52
C THR A 143 1.81 -6.45 9.66
N ILE A 144 2.94 -5.78 9.69
CA ILE A 144 4.12 -6.16 8.91
C ILE A 144 5.21 -6.64 9.87
N ALA A 145 5.75 -7.82 9.60
CA ALA A 145 6.90 -8.37 10.34
C ALA A 145 8.16 -8.13 9.53
N MET A 146 9.19 -7.57 10.17
CA MET A 146 10.45 -7.27 9.50
C MET A 146 11.47 -8.38 9.77
N ARG A 147 12.08 -8.90 8.69
CA ARG A 147 13.06 -10.00 8.77
C ARG A 147 14.35 -9.66 8.06
#